data_c4d3142bb009f2ab67dc6efdf1cccae1
#
_entry.id   c4d3142bb009f2ab67dc6efdf1cccae1
#
_cell.length_a   1.000
_cell.length_b   1.000
_cell.length_c   1.000
_cell.angle_alpha   90.00
_cell.angle_beta   90.00
_cell.angle_gamma   90.00
#
_symmetry.space_group_name_H-M   'P 1'
#
loop_
_entity.id
_entity.type
_entity.pdbx_description
1 polymer ?
#
loop_
_entity_poly.entity_id
_entity_poly.type
_entity_poly.pdbx_seq_one_letter_code
_entity_poly.pdbx_strand_id
1 'polypeptide(L)'
;MNDKYWEEEIETMPREKLRELQLQRLKKTINIAANSPYYKQVFQKYGITADSIRSVDDIRKIPFTTKADMRANYPFGLVAGNMQEDGVRIHSSSGTTGTPTVIVHSQHDLDSWANLVARCLYT
;
A
#
# COMPACT_ATOMS: atom_id res chain seq x y z
N MET A 1 14.42 9.72 28.48
CA MET A 1 13.83 9.13 27.26
C MET A 1 12.85 8.05 27.69
N ASN A 2 11.68 8.02 27.12
CA ASN A 2 10.72 6.94 27.41
C ASN A 2 11.07 5.78 26.47
N ASP A 3 11.88 4.83 26.96
CA ASP A 3 12.39 3.71 26.15
C ASP A 3 11.32 2.66 25.81
N LYS A 4 10.04 2.98 26.03
CA LYS A 4 8.93 2.05 25.85
C LYS A 4 8.40 2.01 24.42
N TYR A 5 8.56 3.08 23.65
CA TYR A 5 7.96 3.23 22.31
C TYR A 5 9.04 3.62 21.30
N TRP A 6 8.97 3.03 20.10
CA TRP A 6 9.81 3.42 18.97
C TRP A 6 9.40 4.79 18.40
N GLU A 7 8.08 4.97 18.24
CA GLU A 7 7.45 6.22 17.77
C GLU A 7 6.29 6.57 18.71
N GLU A 8 6.59 7.12 19.88
CA GLU A 8 5.61 7.36 20.94
C GLU A 8 4.37 8.11 20.44
N GLU A 9 4.55 9.14 19.61
CA GLU A 9 3.45 9.94 19.08
C GLU A 9 2.45 9.10 18.25
N ILE A 10 2.95 8.17 17.45
CA ILE A 10 2.11 7.30 16.61
C ILE A 10 1.53 6.16 17.43
N GLU A 11 2.32 5.56 18.29
CA GLU A 11 1.93 4.37 19.04
C GLU A 11 0.94 4.66 20.17
N THR A 12 0.95 5.90 20.70
CA THR A 12 0.00 6.36 21.73
C THR A 12 -1.08 7.28 21.19
N MET A 13 -1.18 7.43 19.88
CA MET A 13 -2.12 8.34 19.22
C MET A 13 -3.57 8.02 19.63
N PRO A 14 -4.37 9.03 20.03
CA PRO A 14 -5.80 8.85 20.28
C PRO A 14 -6.53 8.25 19.09
N ARG A 15 -7.49 7.35 19.35
CA ARG A 15 -8.19 6.58 18.32
C ARG A 15 -8.81 7.44 17.22
N GLU A 16 -9.36 8.58 17.57
CA GLU A 16 -9.98 9.50 16.62
C GLU A 16 -8.93 10.08 15.65
N LYS A 17 -7.82 10.58 16.17
CA LYS A 17 -6.70 11.09 15.37
C LYS A 17 -6.10 10.01 14.48
N LEU A 18 -5.98 8.78 15.00
CA LEU A 18 -5.52 7.65 14.21
C LEU A 18 -6.45 7.36 13.04
N ARG A 19 -7.76 7.41 13.24
CA ARG A 19 -8.76 7.23 12.16
C ARG A 19 -8.68 8.33 11.10
N GLU A 20 -8.48 9.57 11.50
CA GLU A 20 -8.25 10.69 10.57
C GLU A 20 -7.00 10.47 9.73
N LEU A 21 -5.88 10.10 10.36
CA LEU A 21 -4.64 9.79 9.67
C LEU A 21 -4.80 8.60 8.70
N GLN A 22 -5.50 7.55 9.12
CA GLN A 22 -5.80 6.38 8.27
C GLN A 22 -6.63 6.78 7.05
N LEU A 23 -7.64 7.63 7.22
CA LEU A 23 -8.47 8.13 6.13
C LEU A 23 -7.65 8.95 5.12
N GLN A 24 -6.81 9.85 5.61
CA GLN A 24 -5.91 10.64 4.76
C GLN A 24 -4.97 9.74 3.95
N ARG A 25 -4.35 8.76 4.60
CA ARG A 25 -3.46 7.80 3.95
C ARG A 25 -4.20 6.93 2.94
N LEU A 26 -5.41 6.46 3.24
CA LEU A 26 -6.24 5.69 2.32
C LEU A 26 -6.57 6.48 1.06
N LYS A 27 -7.01 7.73 1.19
CA LYS A 27 -7.26 8.62 0.04
C LYS A 27 -6.02 8.84 -0.81
N LYS A 28 -4.87 9.08 -0.17
CA LYS A 28 -3.59 9.23 -0.87
C LYS A 28 -3.23 7.94 -1.63
N THR A 29 -3.38 6.78 -1.00
CA THR A 29 -3.11 5.48 -1.63
C THR A 29 -4.01 5.24 -2.85
N ILE A 30 -5.31 5.58 -2.77
CA ILE A 30 -6.23 5.45 -3.90
C ILE A 30 -5.80 6.33 -5.07
N ASN A 31 -5.43 7.59 -4.81
CA ASN A 31 -4.96 8.49 -5.86
C ASN A 31 -3.67 7.98 -6.53
N ILE A 32 -2.75 7.42 -5.76
CA ILE A 32 -1.51 6.84 -6.31
C ILE A 32 -1.84 5.57 -7.10
N ALA A 33 -2.62 4.66 -6.52
CA ALA A 33 -2.97 3.38 -7.15
C ALA A 33 -3.73 3.57 -8.47
N ALA A 34 -4.54 4.62 -8.61
CA ALA A 34 -5.25 4.96 -9.84
C ALA A 34 -4.33 5.20 -11.05
N ASN A 35 -3.03 5.40 -10.83
CA ASN A 35 -2.03 5.53 -11.89
C ASN A 35 -1.55 4.18 -12.43
N SER A 36 -1.79 3.07 -11.72
CA SER A 36 -1.43 1.75 -12.24
C SER A 36 -2.43 1.28 -13.30
N PRO A 37 -1.99 0.53 -14.31
CA PRO A 37 -2.89 0.00 -15.35
C PRO A 37 -4.05 -0.82 -14.78
N TYR A 38 -3.77 -1.68 -13.80
CA TYR A 38 -4.77 -2.53 -13.15
C TYR A 38 -5.78 -1.72 -12.34
N TYR A 39 -5.33 -0.92 -11.37
CA TYR A 39 -6.25 -0.19 -10.49
C TYR A 39 -7.01 0.91 -11.22
N LYS A 40 -6.46 1.50 -12.26
CA LYS A 40 -7.20 2.43 -13.12
C LYS A 40 -8.48 1.79 -13.65
N GLN A 41 -8.40 0.57 -14.19
CA GLN A 41 -9.56 -0.15 -14.70
C GLN A 41 -10.53 -0.56 -13.59
N VAL A 42 -9.99 -1.07 -12.47
CA VAL A 42 -10.80 -1.48 -11.31
C VAL A 42 -11.56 -0.29 -10.75
N PHE A 43 -10.88 0.82 -10.51
CA PHE A 43 -11.51 2.01 -9.93
C PHE A 43 -12.55 2.63 -10.87
N GLN A 44 -12.30 2.66 -12.17
CA GLN A 44 -13.32 3.08 -13.15
C GLN A 44 -14.55 2.17 -13.10
N LYS A 45 -14.35 0.86 -13.09
CA LYS A 45 -15.45 -0.11 -13.07
C LYS A 45 -16.34 0.01 -11.83
N TYR A 46 -15.75 0.31 -10.67
CA TYR A 46 -16.48 0.38 -9.39
C TYR A 46 -16.78 1.81 -8.93
N GLY A 47 -16.45 2.84 -9.72
CA GLY A 47 -16.67 4.24 -9.39
C GLY A 47 -15.88 4.72 -8.17
N ILE A 48 -14.67 4.19 -7.97
CA ILE A 48 -13.84 4.49 -6.81
C ILE A 48 -12.94 5.69 -7.12
N THR A 49 -13.04 6.70 -6.27
CA THR A 49 -12.15 7.87 -6.26
C THR A 49 -11.79 8.20 -4.81
N ALA A 50 -10.77 9.01 -4.59
CA ALA A 50 -10.45 9.47 -3.24
C ALA A 50 -11.63 10.23 -2.59
N ASP A 51 -12.44 10.95 -3.38
CA ASP A 51 -13.61 11.69 -2.90
C ASP A 51 -14.80 10.77 -2.55
N SER A 52 -14.88 9.58 -3.16
CA SER A 52 -15.88 8.58 -2.83
C SER A 52 -15.67 7.93 -1.46
N ILE A 53 -14.49 8.09 -0.88
CA ILE A 53 -14.09 7.56 0.43
C ILE A 53 -14.26 8.66 1.47
N ARG A 54 -15.25 8.52 2.33
CA ARG A 54 -15.60 9.51 3.37
C ARG A 54 -15.17 9.07 4.77
N SER A 55 -14.95 7.77 4.96
CA SER A 55 -14.51 7.17 6.21
C SER A 55 -13.56 5.99 5.93
N VAL A 56 -12.82 5.53 6.95
CA VAL A 56 -11.97 4.33 6.84
C VAL A 56 -12.82 3.10 6.51
N ASP A 57 -14.06 3.04 6.96
CA ASP A 57 -14.96 1.91 6.73
C ASP A 57 -15.35 1.77 5.24
N ASP A 58 -15.22 2.83 4.46
CA ASP A 58 -15.46 2.82 3.02
C ASP A 58 -14.42 1.98 2.23
N ILE A 59 -13.36 1.51 2.88
CA ILE A 59 -12.41 0.53 2.30
C ILE A 59 -13.16 -0.70 1.77
N ARG A 60 -14.32 -1.03 2.33
CA ARG A 60 -15.17 -2.15 1.88
C ARG A 60 -15.73 -1.98 0.46
N LYS A 61 -15.71 -0.77 -0.08
CA LYS A 61 -16.11 -0.48 -1.47
C LYS A 61 -15.05 -0.91 -2.47
N ILE A 62 -13.80 -1.08 -2.01
CA ILE A 62 -12.68 -1.45 -2.85
C ILE A 62 -12.62 -2.97 -2.95
N PRO A 63 -12.67 -3.55 -4.16
CA PRO A 63 -12.55 -5.00 -4.31
C PRO A 63 -11.17 -5.50 -3.89
N PHE A 64 -11.11 -6.73 -3.42
CA PHE A 64 -9.84 -7.37 -3.10
C PHE A 64 -8.98 -7.56 -4.34
N THR A 65 -7.68 -7.39 -4.17
CA THR A 65 -6.66 -7.82 -5.13
C THR A 65 -6.20 -9.20 -4.76
N THR A 66 -6.28 -10.13 -5.67
CA THR A 66 -5.91 -11.53 -5.45
C THR A 66 -4.53 -11.84 -6.07
N LYS A 67 -3.97 -12.98 -5.67
CA LYS A 67 -2.74 -13.49 -6.31
C LYS A 67 -2.93 -13.79 -7.80
N ALA A 68 -4.15 -14.15 -8.21
CA ALA A 68 -4.51 -14.33 -9.62
C ALA A 68 -4.45 -13.01 -10.39
N ASP A 69 -4.94 -11.92 -9.79
CA ASP A 69 -4.84 -10.58 -10.40
C ASP A 69 -3.39 -10.15 -10.58
N MET A 70 -2.54 -10.40 -9.59
CA MET A 70 -1.09 -10.11 -9.69
C MET A 70 -0.44 -10.87 -10.83
N ARG A 71 -0.77 -12.15 -11.00
CA ARG A 71 -0.23 -12.99 -12.08
C ARG A 71 -0.74 -12.59 -13.46
N ALA A 72 -2.03 -12.27 -13.56
CA ALA A 72 -2.64 -11.83 -14.82
C ALA A 72 -2.08 -10.48 -15.30
N ASN A 73 -1.56 -9.67 -14.39
CA ASN A 73 -0.96 -8.36 -14.68
C ASN A 73 0.58 -8.37 -14.55
N TYR A 74 1.20 -9.56 -14.63
CA TYR A 74 2.65 -9.72 -14.60
C TYR A 74 3.31 -9.00 -15.78
N PRO A 75 4.50 -8.37 -15.61
CA PRO A 75 5.19 -8.21 -14.34
C PRO A 75 4.82 -6.90 -13.59
N PHE A 76 4.35 -5.85 -14.27
CA PHE A 76 4.29 -4.48 -13.74
C PHE A 76 2.91 -3.82 -13.83
N GLY A 77 1.87 -4.56 -14.15
CA GLY A 77 0.52 -4.01 -14.31
C GLY A 77 -0.09 -3.38 -13.04
N LEU A 78 0.43 -3.74 -11.85
CA LEU A 78 0.02 -3.16 -10.58
C LEU A 78 0.93 -2.02 -10.10
N VAL A 79 2.01 -1.72 -10.82
CA VAL A 79 2.93 -0.63 -10.45
C VAL A 79 2.26 0.72 -10.74
N ALA A 80 2.20 1.57 -9.74
CA ALA A 80 1.52 2.86 -9.78
C ALA A 80 2.46 4.05 -10.01
N GLY A 81 3.76 3.88 -9.79
CA GLY A 81 4.79 4.90 -9.97
C GLY A 81 5.56 4.74 -11.28
N ASN A 82 6.48 5.63 -11.52
CA ASN A 82 7.47 5.50 -12.59
C ASN A 82 8.57 4.55 -12.14
N MET A 83 8.58 3.34 -12.69
CA MET A 83 9.55 2.31 -12.32
C MET A 83 11.02 2.72 -12.53
N GLN A 84 11.29 3.56 -13.54
CA GLN A 84 12.65 4.01 -13.86
C GLN A 84 13.16 5.08 -12.88
N GLU A 85 12.26 5.88 -12.34
CA GLU A 85 12.59 6.98 -11.43
C GLU A 85 12.42 6.57 -9.96
N ASP A 86 11.37 5.82 -9.64
CA ASP A 86 10.94 5.54 -8.27
C ASP A 86 11.30 4.12 -7.80
N GLY A 87 11.46 3.17 -8.73
CA GLY A 87 11.71 1.77 -8.41
C GLY A 87 13.16 1.51 -8.01
N VAL A 88 13.40 1.20 -6.73
CA VAL A 88 14.76 0.93 -6.21
C VAL A 88 15.01 -0.56 -5.95
N ARG A 89 13.96 -1.36 -5.80
CA ARG A 89 14.07 -2.80 -5.55
C ARG A 89 12.89 -3.58 -6.11
N ILE A 90 13.17 -4.75 -6.65
CA ILE A 90 12.17 -5.71 -7.12
C ILE A 90 12.24 -6.96 -6.27
N HIS A 91 11.11 -7.38 -5.70
CA HIS A 91 10.95 -8.67 -5.07
C HIS A 91 10.07 -9.57 -5.92
N SER A 92 10.40 -10.85 -5.96
CA SER A 92 9.64 -11.85 -6.69
C SER A 92 9.46 -13.10 -5.85
N SER A 93 8.29 -13.73 -5.94
CA SER A 93 8.10 -15.06 -5.38
C SER A 93 8.80 -16.11 -6.25
N SER A 94 9.11 -17.28 -5.68
CA SER A 94 9.80 -18.37 -6.39
C SER A 94 9.05 -18.94 -7.59
N GLY A 95 7.74 -18.68 -7.69
CA GLY A 95 6.94 -19.14 -8.83
C GLY A 95 6.80 -20.66 -8.97
N THR A 96 6.98 -21.43 -7.90
CA THR A 96 6.92 -22.91 -7.89
C THR A 96 5.60 -23.45 -8.45
N THR A 97 4.54 -22.69 -8.42
CA THR A 97 3.19 -23.05 -8.90
C THR A 97 2.77 -22.30 -10.17
N GLY A 98 3.70 -21.74 -10.95
CA GLY A 98 3.42 -20.99 -12.18
C GLY A 98 4.09 -19.61 -12.19
N THR A 99 3.45 -18.62 -12.86
CA THR A 99 3.98 -17.25 -12.95
C THR A 99 4.26 -16.65 -11.57
N PRO A 100 5.48 -16.14 -11.31
CA PRO A 100 5.80 -15.49 -10.04
C PRO A 100 4.96 -14.22 -9.84
N THR A 101 4.83 -13.79 -8.59
CA THR A 101 4.33 -12.45 -8.29
C THR A 101 5.51 -11.50 -8.16
N VAL A 102 5.38 -10.31 -8.72
CA VAL A 102 6.43 -9.27 -8.69
C VAL A 102 5.92 -8.06 -7.92
N ILE A 103 6.75 -7.54 -7.04
CA ILE A 103 6.50 -6.31 -6.28
C ILE A 103 7.69 -5.38 -6.50
N VAL A 104 7.40 -4.16 -6.90
CA VAL A 104 8.39 -3.08 -7.03
C VAL A 104 8.27 -2.17 -5.82
N HIS A 105 9.38 -1.90 -5.17
CA HIS A 105 9.46 -1.02 -4.01
C HIS A 105 10.14 0.30 -4.39
N SER A 106 9.55 1.40 -3.96
CA SER A 106 10.21 2.70 -3.92
C SER A 106 11.13 2.80 -2.69
N GLN A 107 11.98 3.82 -2.62
CA GLN A 107 12.77 4.10 -1.41
C GLN A 107 11.85 4.31 -0.20
N HIS A 108 10.75 5.04 -0.38
CA HIS A 108 9.77 5.25 0.68
C HIS A 108 9.15 3.95 1.22
N ASP A 109 8.89 2.97 0.35
CA ASP A 109 8.37 1.67 0.77
C ASP A 109 9.40 0.93 1.63
N LEU A 110 10.68 0.97 1.24
CA LEU A 110 11.76 0.33 1.99
C LEU A 110 11.97 1.00 3.35
N ASP A 111 11.96 2.32 3.40
CA ASP A 111 12.10 3.08 4.65
C ASP A 111 10.92 2.81 5.59
N SER A 112 9.71 2.78 5.06
CA SER A 112 8.50 2.42 5.81
C SER A 112 8.57 1.00 6.36
N TRP A 113 9.02 0.05 5.55
CA TRP A 113 9.20 -1.33 5.97
C TRP A 113 10.27 -1.47 7.05
N ALA A 114 11.43 -0.82 6.87
CA ALA A 114 12.48 -0.80 7.89
C ALA A 114 11.98 -0.23 9.22
N ASN A 115 11.20 0.86 9.17
CA ASN A 115 10.61 1.47 10.37
C ASN A 115 9.63 0.54 11.09
N LEU A 116 8.78 -0.18 10.35
CA LEU A 116 7.85 -1.16 10.92
C LEU A 116 8.60 -2.34 11.58
N VAL A 117 9.67 -2.82 10.94
CA VAL A 117 10.53 -3.88 11.51
C VAL A 117 11.22 -3.38 12.77
N ALA A 118 11.77 -2.16 12.76
CA ALA A 118 12.39 -1.56 13.94
C ALA A 118 11.40 -1.49 15.11
N ARG A 119 10.16 -1.07 14.87
CA ARG A 119 9.11 -1.06 15.90
C ARG A 119 8.84 -2.45 16.47
N CYS A 120 8.81 -3.50 15.64
CA CYS A 120 8.61 -4.87 16.11
C CYS A 120 9.77 -5.39 16.96
N LEU A 121 10.98 -4.89 16.75
CA LEU A 121 12.18 -5.32 17.47
C LEU A 121 12.47 -4.49 18.75
N TYR A 122 11.83 -3.34 18.87
CA TYR A 122 12.07 -2.38 19.95
C TYR A 122 11.37 -2.75 21.26
N THR A 123 10.39 -3.64 21.24
CA THR A 123 9.60 -4.07 22.42
C THR A 123 10.31 -5.12 23.26
#